data_9fc03ccc9339e82fd387e23d9235027b
#
_entry.id   9fc03ccc9339e82fd387e23d9235027b
#
_cell.length_a   1.000
_cell.length_b   1.000
_cell.length_c   1.000
_cell.angle_alpha   90.00
_cell.angle_beta   90.00
_cell.angle_gamma   90.00
#
_symmetry.space_group_name_H-M   'P 1'
#
loop_
_entity.id
_entity.type
_entity.pdbx_description
1 polymer ?
#
loop_
_entity_poly.entity_id
_entity_poly.type
_entity_poly.pdbx_seq_one_letter_code
_entity_poly.pdbx_strand_id
1 'polypeptide(L)'
;MAAWAAVSALRRSFSYSAARKSWIAFAVASRGSLTINQGALQALEHHGRSLLGVGVESFDGEFAEGDAVEIKGPDGQVVAKGLVRVSAEGFREGDDVVVHRDDLVLLRRV
;
A
#
# COMPACT_ATOMS: atom_id res chain seq x y z
N MET A 1 -23.45 -0.82 1.41
CA MET A 1 -22.34 -0.81 2.28
C MET A 1 -22.28 -1.87 3.33
N ALA A 2 -22.81 -3.03 3.03
CA ALA A 2 -22.79 -4.16 3.95
C ALA A 2 -21.36 -4.58 4.34
N ALA A 3 -20.43 -4.55 3.40
CA ALA A 3 -19.03 -4.92 3.68
C ALA A 3 -18.39 -3.97 4.69
N TRP A 4 -18.68 -2.69 4.57
CA TRP A 4 -18.15 -1.71 5.50
C TRP A 4 -18.75 -1.88 6.89
N ALA A 5 -20.04 -2.16 6.96
CA ALA A 5 -20.70 -2.39 8.25
C ALA A 5 -20.12 -3.61 8.96
N ALA A 6 -19.83 -4.67 8.20
CA ALA A 6 -19.20 -5.87 8.78
C ALA A 6 -17.82 -5.57 9.31
N VAL A 7 -17.02 -4.79 8.58
CA VAL A 7 -15.69 -4.39 9.04
C VAL A 7 -15.80 -3.55 10.32
N SER A 8 -16.75 -2.64 10.37
CA SER A 8 -16.99 -1.81 11.56
C SER A 8 -17.34 -2.66 12.77
N ALA A 9 -18.18 -3.66 12.59
CA ALA A 9 -18.56 -4.55 13.69
C ALA A 9 -17.37 -5.37 14.18
N LEU A 10 -16.52 -5.82 13.27
CA LEU A 10 -15.34 -6.60 13.62
C LEU A 10 -14.31 -5.83 14.43
N ARG A 11 -14.32 -4.50 14.35
CA ARG A 11 -13.36 -3.68 15.11
C ARG A 11 -13.47 -3.91 16.61
N ARG A 12 -14.57 -4.40 17.09
CA ARG A 12 -14.73 -4.70 18.52
C ARG A 12 -13.87 -5.89 18.94
N SER A 13 -13.60 -6.82 18.02
CA SER A 13 -12.81 -8.02 18.29
C SER A 13 -11.39 -7.93 17.79
N PHE A 14 -11.14 -7.07 16.79
CA PHE A 14 -9.85 -6.93 16.14
C PHE A 14 -9.37 -5.49 16.23
N SER A 15 -8.07 -5.29 16.10
CA SER A 15 -7.55 -3.94 15.99
C SER A 15 -8.10 -3.28 14.73
N TYR A 16 -8.30 -1.98 14.80
CA TYR A 16 -8.75 -1.20 13.65
C TYR A 16 -7.79 -1.38 12.47
N SER A 17 -6.49 -1.41 12.77
CA SER A 17 -5.45 -1.57 11.76
C SER A 17 -5.59 -2.88 10.99
N ALA A 18 -5.88 -3.99 11.70
CA ALA A 18 -6.04 -5.29 11.06
C ALA A 18 -7.26 -5.31 10.14
N ALA A 19 -8.38 -4.76 10.59
CA ALA A 19 -9.60 -4.70 9.79
C ALA A 19 -9.40 -3.84 8.54
N ARG A 20 -8.72 -2.71 8.69
CA ARG A 20 -8.42 -1.81 7.57
C ARG A 20 -7.52 -2.48 6.54
N LYS A 21 -6.50 -3.20 6.99
CA LYS A 21 -5.59 -3.90 6.07
C LYS A 21 -6.29 -5.01 5.30
N SER A 22 -7.19 -5.74 5.93
CA SER A 22 -8.00 -6.75 5.24
C SER A 22 -8.86 -6.11 4.15
N TRP A 23 -9.48 -4.99 4.47
CA TRP A 23 -10.30 -4.27 3.49
C TRP A 23 -9.45 -3.80 2.30
N ILE A 24 -8.27 -3.23 2.55
CA ILE A 24 -7.37 -2.79 1.49
C ILE A 24 -6.98 -3.97 0.59
N ALA A 25 -6.63 -5.10 1.20
CA ALA A 25 -6.16 -6.26 0.45
C ALA A 25 -7.23 -6.86 -0.46
N PHE A 26 -8.48 -6.93 0.01
CA PHE A 26 -9.49 -7.75 -0.63
C PHE A 26 -10.66 -6.99 -1.24
N ALA A 27 -10.93 -5.77 -0.80
CA ALA A 27 -12.14 -5.06 -1.21
C ALA A 27 -11.89 -3.87 -2.12
N VAL A 28 -10.71 -3.29 -2.11
CA VAL A 28 -10.42 -2.08 -2.87
C VAL A 28 -9.69 -2.43 -4.16
N ALA A 29 -10.22 -1.96 -5.29
CA ALA A 29 -9.58 -2.17 -6.58
C ALA A 29 -8.37 -1.26 -6.73
N SER A 30 -7.29 -1.78 -7.32
CA SER A 30 -6.09 -0.99 -7.58
C SER A 30 -6.27 -0.05 -8.77
N ARG A 31 -5.76 1.17 -8.62
CA ARG A 31 -5.80 2.18 -9.68
C ARG A 31 -4.47 2.35 -10.39
N GLY A 32 -3.46 1.64 -9.96
CA GLY A 32 -2.14 1.72 -10.57
C GLY A 32 -1.17 0.85 -9.80
N SER A 33 0.12 1.02 -10.10
CA SER A 33 1.17 0.25 -9.44
C SER A 33 2.40 1.09 -9.23
N LEU A 34 3.17 0.71 -8.20
CA LEU A 34 4.47 1.30 -7.91
C LEU A 34 5.49 0.17 -7.96
N THR A 35 6.62 0.40 -8.62
CA THR A 35 7.74 -0.54 -8.60
C THR A 35 8.80 0.03 -7.66
N ILE A 36 9.24 -0.78 -6.71
CA ILE A 36 10.15 -0.34 -5.66
C ILE A 36 11.51 -1.03 -5.78
N ASN A 37 12.54 -0.38 -5.22
CA ASN A 37 13.87 -0.94 -5.23
C ASN A 37 14.05 -1.99 -4.13
N GLN A 38 15.19 -2.68 -4.14
CA GLN A 38 15.46 -3.77 -3.20
C GLN A 38 15.49 -3.28 -1.76
N GLY A 39 16.06 -2.10 -1.51
CA GLY A 39 16.12 -1.54 -0.16
C GLY A 39 14.72 -1.26 0.39
N ALA A 40 13.85 -0.71 -0.43
CA ALA A 40 12.47 -0.46 -0.04
C ALA A 40 11.72 -1.77 0.21
N LEU A 41 11.94 -2.77 -0.65
CA LEU A 41 11.32 -4.08 -0.48
C LEU A 41 11.69 -4.69 0.87
N GLN A 42 12.97 -4.65 1.22
CA GLN A 42 13.42 -5.17 2.51
C GLN A 42 12.83 -4.39 3.68
N ALA A 43 12.75 -3.08 3.57
CA ALA A 43 12.16 -2.25 4.61
C ALA A 43 10.69 -2.61 4.84
N LEU A 44 9.94 -2.88 3.77
CA LEU A 44 8.55 -3.29 3.89
C LEU A 44 8.41 -4.69 4.48
N GLU A 45 9.18 -5.65 3.96
CA GLU A 45 9.01 -7.06 4.31
C GLU A 45 9.58 -7.41 5.68
N HIS A 46 10.69 -6.79 6.07
CA HIS A 46 11.40 -7.17 7.29
C HIS A 46 11.29 -6.16 8.43
N HIS A 47 10.90 -4.93 8.14
CA HIS A 47 10.87 -3.88 9.15
C HIS A 47 9.52 -3.19 9.30
N GLY A 48 8.53 -3.56 8.48
CA GLY A 48 7.18 -3.01 8.57
C GLY A 48 7.12 -1.49 8.44
N ARG A 49 7.97 -0.93 7.59
CA ARG A 49 8.08 0.52 7.43
C ARG A 49 7.15 1.04 6.35
N SER A 50 6.93 2.36 6.37
CA SER A 50 6.20 3.05 5.31
C SER A 50 7.04 3.09 4.03
N LEU A 51 6.38 3.19 2.88
CA LEU A 51 7.06 3.35 1.60
C LEU A 51 7.30 4.83 1.36
N LEU A 52 8.57 5.18 1.15
CA LEU A 52 8.98 6.55 0.84
C LEU A 52 9.22 6.70 -0.66
N GLY A 53 9.11 7.94 -1.15
CA GLY A 53 9.33 8.23 -2.57
C GLY A 53 10.70 7.80 -3.07
N VAL A 54 11.72 7.87 -2.23
CA VAL A 54 13.07 7.45 -2.60
C VAL A 54 13.14 5.96 -2.94
N GLY A 55 12.21 5.16 -2.40
CA GLY A 55 12.15 3.73 -2.67
C GLY A 55 11.42 3.37 -3.94
N VAL A 56 10.74 4.31 -4.58
CA VAL A 56 9.94 4.05 -5.79
C VAL A 56 10.81 4.30 -7.02
N GLU A 57 10.99 3.26 -7.83
CA GLU A 57 11.76 3.38 -9.07
C GLU A 57 10.90 3.85 -10.24
N SER A 58 9.66 3.41 -10.28
CA SER A 58 8.73 3.79 -11.34
C SER A 58 7.30 3.58 -10.85
N PHE A 59 6.36 4.17 -11.57
CA PHE A 59 4.95 3.95 -11.28
C PHE A 59 4.16 3.89 -12.58
N ASP A 60 2.95 3.30 -12.50
CA ASP A 60 2.07 3.16 -13.64
C ASP A 60 0.66 3.43 -13.18
N GLY A 61 -0.16 4.00 -14.09
CA GLY A 61 -1.55 4.31 -13.79
C GLY A 61 -1.77 5.76 -13.42
N GLU A 62 -3.03 6.11 -13.29
CA GLU A 62 -3.45 7.49 -13.00
C GLU A 62 -4.15 7.53 -11.64
N PHE A 63 -3.42 7.19 -10.60
CA PHE A 63 -3.98 7.17 -9.25
C PHE A 63 -4.03 8.57 -8.66
N ALA A 64 -5.03 8.78 -7.81
CA ALA A 64 -5.17 10.00 -7.03
C ALA A 64 -4.84 9.70 -5.58
N GLU A 65 -4.61 10.73 -4.79
CA GLU A 65 -4.39 10.58 -3.35
C GLU A 65 -5.56 9.80 -2.73
N GLY A 66 -5.23 8.78 -1.96
CA GLY A 66 -6.22 7.91 -1.34
C GLY A 66 -6.58 6.67 -2.13
N ASP A 67 -6.17 6.58 -3.39
CA ASP A 67 -6.43 5.40 -4.20
C ASP A 67 -5.52 4.24 -3.78
N ALA A 68 -6.01 3.01 -4.03
CA ALA A 68 -5.20 1.82 -3.80
C ALA A 68 -4.29 1.57 -5.00
N VAL A 69 -3.07 1.15 -4.71
CA VAL A 69 -2.11 0.76 -5.75
C VAL A 69 -1.45 -0.55 -5.35
N GLU A 70 -1.04 -1.31 -6.35
CA GLU A 70 -0.20 -2.48 -6.13
C GLU A 70 1.25 -2.04 -6.01
N ILE A 71 1.99 -2.71 -5.14
CA ILE A 71 3.41 -2.43 -4.94
C ILE A 71 4.17 -3.64 -5.44
N LYS A 72 5.01 -3.41 -6.44
CA LYS A 72 5.80 -4.46 -7.10
C LYS A 72 7.25 -4.36 -6.68
N GLY A 73 7.86 -5.51 -6.41
CA GLY A 73 9.29 -5.57 -6.14
C GLY A 73 10.13 -5.40 -7.38
N PRO A 74 11.47 -5.43 -7.24
CA PRO A 74 12.38 -5.25 -8.38
C PRO A 74 12.19 -6.29 -9.47
N ASP A 75 11.64 -7.46 -9.13
CA ASP A 75 11.39 -8.54 -10.09
C ASP A 75 10.04 -8.38 -10.81
N GLY A 76 9.28 -7.33 -10.50
CA GLY A 76 7.99 -7.07 -11.11
C GLY A 76 6.82 -7.81 -10.48
N GLN A 77 7.05 -8.60 -9.45
CA GLN A 77 5.97 -9.32 -8.77
C GLN A 77 5.31 -8.44 -7.72
N VAL A 78 3.98 -8.55 -7.61
CA VAL A 78 3.24 -7.81 -6.60
C VAL A 78 3.58 -8.36 -5.22
N VAL A 79 4.05 -7.49 -4.34
CA VAL A 79 4.45 -7.87 -2.98
C VAL A 79 3.56 -7.26 -1.92
N ALA A 80 2.86 -6.17 -2.26
CA ALA A 80 2.04 -5.45 -1.30
C ALA A 80 0.97 -4.65 -2.03
N LYS A 81 0.06 -4.09 -1.26
CA LYS A 81 -0.98 -3.19 -1.75
C LYS A 81 -1.21 -2.13 -0.70
N GLY A 82 -1.50 -0.92 -1.10
CA GLY A 82 -1.70 0.15 -0.14
C GLY A 82 -2.41 1.34 -0.73
N LEU A 83 -2.76 2.28 0.16
CA LEU A 83 -3.41 3.52 -0.24
C LEU A 83 -2.33 4.60 -0.35
N VAL A 84 -2.27 5.25 -1.49
CA VAL A 84 -1.25 6.28 -1.72
C VAL A 84 -1.63 7.60 -1.06
N ARG A 85 -0.62 8.33 -0.62
CA ARG A 85 -0.78 9.67 -0.06
C ARG A 85 -0.48 10.76 -1.07
N VAL A 86 -0.11 10.37 -2.28
CA VAL A 86 0.19 11.32 -3.36
C VAL A 86 -0.52 10.86 -4.62
N SER A 87 -0.81 11.79 -5.50
CA SER A 87 -1.33 11.45 -6.83
C SER A 87 -0.17 11.14 -7.76
N ALA A 88 -0.47 10.50 -8.89
CA ALA A 88 0.55 10.23 -9.91
C ALA A 88 1.18 11.53 -10.40
N GLU A 89 0.36 12.58 -10.56
CA GLU A 89 0.85 13.88 -10.99
C GLU A 89 1.70 14.57 -9.93
N GLY A 90 1.37 14.35 -8.65
CA GLY A 90 2.08 14.97 -7.53
C GLY A 90 3.27 14.20 -7.02
N PHE A 91 3.55 13.05 -7.62
CA PHE A 91 4.66 12.22 -7.15
C PHE A 91 6.00 12.94 -7.26
N ARG A 92 6.77 12.85 -6.19
CA ARG A 92 8.14 13.39 -6.13
C ARG A 92 9.04 12.35 -5.49
N GLU A 93 10.20 12.15 -6.08
CA GLU A 93 11.21 11.32 -5.48
C GLU A 93 11.79 12.06 -4.28
N GLY A 94 11.87 11.38 -3.14
CA GLY A 94 12.38 11.99 -1.92
C GLY A 94 11.96 11.23 -0.69
N ASP A 95 11.97 11.90 0.46
CA ASP A 95 11.71 11.27 1.74
C ASP A 95 10.24 11.30 2.16
N ASP A 96 9.37 11.87 1.33
CA ASP A 96 7.95 11.91 1.65
C ASP A 96 7.33 10.54 1.63
N VAL A 97 6.39 10.30 2.53
CA VAL A 97 5.67 9.04 2.61
C VAL A 97 4.70 8.93 1.43
N VAL A 98 4.88 7.91 0.63
CA VAL A 98 3.99 7.61 -0.50
C VAL A 98 2.87 6.68 -0.05
N VAL A 99 3.20 5.64 0.72
CA VAL A 99 2.22 4.74 1.33
C VAL A 99 2.61 4.55 2.79
N HIS A 100 1.72 4.98 3.69
CA HIS A 100 1.98 4.83 5.12
C HIS A 100 1.82 3.37 5.53
N ARG A 101 2.64 2.92 6.49
CA ARG A 101 2.64 1.53 6.94
C ARG A 101 1.27 1.07 7.44
N ASP A 102 0.46 1.97 7.99
CA ASP A 102 -0.88 1.64 8.46
C ASP A 102 -1.86 1.40 7.31
N ASP A 103 -1.54 1.89 6.13
CA ASP A 103 -2.36 1.76 4.92
C ASP A 103 -1.73 0.79 3.93
N LEU A 104 -0.78 -0.04 4.37
CA LEU A 104 -0.03 -0.94 3.51
C LEU A 104 -0.18 -2.36 4.01
N VAL A 105 -0.47 -3.28 3.11
CA VAL A 105 -0.61 -4.68 3.45
C VAL A 105 0.32 -5.52 2.58
N LEU A 106 1.09 -6.39 3.21
CA LEU A 106 1.96 -7.32 2.49
C LEU A 106 1.11 -8.46 1.96
N LEU A 107 1.27 -8.77 0.67
CA LEU A 107 0.54 -9.85 0.02
C LEU A 107 1.43 -11.07 -0.23
N ARG A 108 2.74 -10.87 -0.16
CA ARG A 108 3.71 -11.94 -0.35
C ARG A 108 4.43 -12.21 0.96
N ARG A 109 4.51 -13.47 1.32
CA ARG A 109 5.29 -13.90 2.48
C ARG A 109 6.72 -14.23 2.06
N VAL A 110 7.63 -13.87 2.89
CA VAL A 110 9.07 -14.14 2.67
C VAL A 110 9.55 -15.20 3.64
#